data_b3757b141fc1eacbb15c30a9d53b3b9d
#
_entry.id   b3757b141fc1eacbb15c30a9d53b3b9d
#
_cell.length_a   1.000
_cell.length_b   1.000
_cell.length_c   1.000
_cell.angle_alpha   90.00
_cell.angle_beta   90.00
_cell.angle_gamma   90.00
#
_symmetry.space_group_name_H-M   'P 1'
#
loop_
_entity.id
_entity.type
_entity.pdbx_description
1 polymer ?
#
loop_
_entity_poly.entity_id
_entity_poly.type
_entity_poly.pdbx_seq_one_letter_code
_entity_poly.pdbx_strand_id
1 'polypeptide(L)'
;PGEGYWMKHSGDRTYNTGDEWPAGGIQIVPNDPISASEGWNLVGGYESTVPVGQVTTNPPRLINATIFEYNGNYTTATDIVPGFAYWIKLSAAGDIIMGGPLGKQGAQSVNNIKEDWGKITITDASQRSFTLYAADGQVDLNYFEMPPLPPAGMFDVRFSSGRIAENLSSIQTIELTSVEYPITVTVENMSVRLQDETGKAINQTLKSGEQITINNSQISKLRVTSDLIPTVYALEQNYPNPFNPSTTIEFSLPEDVNSVKLTIYNALGERVAELVNGSLTAGKYSYQWNAGNVATGMYIYELRTDKFVSIKKMVLLK
;
A
#
# COMPACT_ATOMS: atom_id res chain seq x y z
N PRO A 1 -24.10 -25.21 -0.65
CA PRO A 1 -24.12 -24.02 -1.50
C PRO A 1 -23.46 -22.84 -0.79
N GLY A 2 -22.72 -22.02 -1.53
CA GLY A 2 -22.11 -20.81 -0.96
C GLY A 2 -20.69 -20.96 -0.41
N GLU A 3 -20.15 -22.15 -0.27
CA GLU A 3 -18.74 -22.36 0.12
C GLU A 3 -17.84 -22.39 -1.10
N GLY A 4 -16.74 -21.66 -1.05
CA GLY A 4 -15.70 -21.64 -2.09
C GLY A 4 -14.47 -22.44 -1.67
N TYR A 5 -13.81 -23.08 -2.62
CA TYR A 5 -12.64 -23.93 -2.37
C TYR A 5 -11.51 -23.60 -3.36
N TRP A 6 -10.28 -23.68 -2.87
CA TRP A 6 -9.11 -23.69 -3.75
C TRP A 6 -8.96 -25.04 -4.46
N MET A 7 -8.94 -25.01 -5.81
CA MET A 7 -8.66 -26.20 -6.61
C MET A 7 -7.49 -25.92 -7.56
N LYS A 8 -6.38 -26.66 -7.42
CA LYS A 8 -5.23 -26.59 -8.32
C LYS A 8 -5.24 -27.80 -9.24
N HIS A 9 -5.20 -27.56 -10.55
CA HIS A 9 -5.04 -28.62 -11.56
C HIS A 9 -4.06 -28.17 -12.65
N SER A 10 -3.51 -29.13 -13.40
CA SER A 10 -2.65 -28.87 -14.57
C SER A 10 -3.47 -29.00 -15.85
N GLY A 11 -3.50 -27.93 -16.68
CA GLY A 11 -4.23 -27.86 -17.95
C GLY A 11 -5.73 -27.70 -17.82
N ASP A 12 -6.41 -27.56 -18.95
CA ASP A 12 -7.86 -27.41 -19.02
C ASP A 12 -8.54 -28.72 -18.64
N ARG A 13 -9.54 -28.64 -17.77
CA ARG A 13 -10.35 -29.78 -17.35
C ARG A 13 -11.82 -29.35 -17.22
N THR A 14 -12.70 -30.23 -17.67
CA THR A 14 -14.12 -30.13 -17.41
C THR A 14 -14.45 -31.04 -16.22
N TYR A 15 -15.10 -30.49 -15.22
CA TYR A 15 -15.61 -31.23 -14.08
C TYR A 15 -17.10 -31.46 -14.26
N ASN A 16 -17.56 -32.70 -14.17
CA ASN A 16 -18.97 -33.03 -14.13
C ASN A 16 -19.49 -32.75 -12.72
N THR A 17 -20.38 -31.77 -12.61
CA THR A 17 -20.99 -31.36 -11.33
C THR A 17 -22.31 -32.11 -11.05
N GLY A 18 -22.64 -33.12 -11.86
CA GLY A 18 -23.87 -33.87 -11.78
C GLY A 18 -24.93 -33.34 -12.74
N ASP A 19 -25.37 -34.16 -13.71
CA ASP A 19 -26.18 -33.71 -14.85
C ASP A 19 -27.65 -34.06 -14.74
N GLU A 20 -28.09 -34.57 -13.61
CA GLU A 20 -29.51 -34.87 -13.45
C GLU A 20 -30.31 -33.62 -13.15
N TRP A 21 -30.79 -32.96 -14.23
CA TRP A 21 -31.78 -31.92 -14.15
C TRP A 21 -33.10 -32.51 -13.64
N PRO A 22 -33.74 -31.97 -12.59
CA PRO A 22 -35.04 -32.42 -12.17
C PRO A 22 -36.07 -32.23 -13.30
N ALA A 23 -36.94 -33.20 -13.54
CA ALA A 23 -37.93 -33.21 -14.62
C ALA A 23 -38.89 -32.01 -14.62
N GLY A 24 -38.94 -31.22 -13.58
CA GLY A 24 -39.73 -30.01 -13.43
C GLY A 24 -38.96 -28.69 -13.67
N GLY A 25 -37.73 -28.75 -14.17
CA GLY A 25 -36.86 -27.57 -14.28
C GLY A 25 -36.27 -27.15 -12.93
N ILE A 26 -35.31 -26.22 -12.97
CA ILE A 26 -34.76 -25.61 -11.75
C ILE A 26 -35.78 -24.66 -11.16
N GLN A 27 -36.23 -24.94 -9.95
CA GLN A 27 -36.96 -23.93 -9.18
C GLN A 27 -35.96 -22.94 -8.59
N ILE A 28 -36.10 -21.67 -8.92
CA ILE A 28 -35.34 -20.61 -8.25
C ILE A 28 -35.86 -20.53 -6.83
N VAL A 29 -35.13 -21.11 -5.90
CA VAL A 29 -35.38 -20.95 -4.47
C VAL A 29 -34.62 -19.70 -4.02
N PRO A 30 -35.21 -18.87 -3.14
CA PRO A 30 -34.41 -17.80 -2.51
C PRO A 30 -33.16 -18.40 -1.85
N ASN A 31 -31.99 -17.86 -2.18
CA ASN A 31 -30.76 -18.33 -1.60
C ASN A 31 -30.69 -18.00 -0.11
N ASP A 32 -30.37 -18.97 0.71
CA ASP A 32 -30.14 -18.73 2.13
C ASP A 32 -28.88 -17.85 2.32
N PRO A 33 -28.91 -16.93 3.31
CA PRO A 33 -27.70 -16.19 3.66
C PRO A 33 -26.54 -17.13 4.01
N ILE A 34 -25.34 -16.76 3.63
CA ILE A 34 -24.11 -17.53 3.91
C ILE A 34 -23.57 -17.12 5.27
N SER A 35 -23.61 -18.02 6.24
CA SER A 35 -22.96 -17.76 7.54
C SER A 35 -21.47 -17.62 7.41
N ALA A 36 -20.91 -16.52 7.91
CA ALA A 36 -19.53 -16.13 7.76
C ALA A 36 -18.90 -15.70 9.11
N SER A 37 -17.63 -15.95 9.26
CA SER A 37 -16.86 -15.57 10.44
C SER A 37 -16.24 -14.17 10.29
N GLU A 38 -15.79 -13.60 11.39
CA GLU A 38 -14.91 -12.44 11.37
C GLU A 38 -13.62 -12.77 10.57
N GLY A 39 -13.13 -11.81 9.79
CA GLY A 39 -11.97 -11.98 8.92
C GLY A 39 -12.35 -12.42 7.50
N TRP A 40 -11.43 -13.09 6.81
CA TRP A 40 -11.58 -13.51 5.43
C TRP A 40 -12.42 -14.77 5.27
N ASN A 41 -13.43 -14.72 4.40
CA ASN A 41 -14.31 -15.83 4.03
C ASN A 41 -14.21 -16.08 2.53
N LEU A 42 -14.08 -17.35 2.13
CA LEU A 42 -14.11 -17.75 0.73
C LEU A 42 -15.52 -18.24 0.40
N VAL A 43 -16.22 -17.52 -0.47
CA VAL A 43 -17.62 -17.78 -0.81
C VAL A 43 -17.78 -18.01 -2.31
N GLY A 44 -18.73 -18.85 -2.71
CA GLY A 44 -19.10 -19.09 -4.10
C GLY A 44 -20.27 -18.21 -4.53
N GLY A 45 -20.33 -17.87 -5.84
CA GLY A 45 -21.51 -17.26 -6.42
C GLY A 45 -22.68 -18.23 -6.50
N TYR A 46 -23.91 -17.68 -6.47
CA TYR A 46 -25.15 -18.46 -6.69
C TYR A 46 -25.43 -18.64 -8.21
N GLU A 47 -26.66 -18.90 -8.59
CA GLU A 47 -27.05 -19.21 -9.99
C GLU A 47 -27.07 -17.97 -10.89
N SER A 48 -27.05 -16.78 -10.33
CA SER A 48 -27.08 -15.52 -11.09
C SER A 48 -25.95 -14.60 -10.69
N THR A 49 -25.46 -13.82 -11.63
CA THR A 49 -24.46 -12.79 -11.38
C THR A 49 -25.01 -11.69 -10.48
N VAL A 50 -24.27 -11.35 -9.43
CA VAL A 50 -24.64 -10.29 -8.48
C VAL A 50 -23.54 -9.23 -8.47
N PRO A 51 -23.83 -7.97 -8.82
CA PRO A 51 -22.87 -6.88 -8.67
C PRO A 51 -22.37 -6.78 -7.23
N VAL A 52 -21.05 -6.61 -7.04
CA VAL A 52 -20.42 -6.50 -5.70
C VAL A 52 -21.11 -5.44 -4.83
N GLY A 53 -21.56 -4.33 -5.41
CA GLY A 53 -22.32 -3.30 -4.72
C GLY A 53 -23.68 -3.75 -4.17
N GLN A 54 -24.18 -4.92 -4.55
CA GLN A 54 -25.42 -5.52 -4.05
C GLN A 54 -25.18 -6.63 -3.02
N VAL A 55 -23.91 -6.93 -2.71
CA VAL A 55 -23.57 -7.84 -1.62
C VAL A 55 -23.73 -7.09 -0.30
N THR A 56 -24.53 -7.64 0.59
CA THR A 56 -24.83 -7.05 1.89
C THR A 56 -24.58 -8.05 3.02
N THR A 57 -24.73 -7.62 4.28
CA THR A 57 -24.55 -8.49 5.45
C THR A 57 -25.66 -8.30 6.47
N ASN A 58 -25.84 -9.31 7.29
CA ASN A 58 -26.68 -9.24 8.48
C ASN A 58 -25.84 -9.70 9.71
N PRO A 59 -25.53 -8.82 10.70
CA PRO A 59 -25.86 -7.37 10.72
C PRO A 59 -25.30 -6.58 9.52
N PRO A 60 -25.88 -5.42 9.20
CA PRO A 60 -25.45 -4.64 8.04
C PRO A 60 -24.06 -4.01 8.22
N ARG A 61 -23.34 -3.80 7.09
CA ARG A 61 -22.04 -3.12 7.05
C ARG A 61 -20.87 -3.86 7.69
N LEU A 62 -20.89 -5.18 7.66
CA LEU A 62 -19.74 -5.96 8.15
C LEU A 62 -18.59 -6.06 7.15
N ILE A 63 -18.83 -5.86 5.83
CA ILE A 63 -17.76 -5.92 4.82
C ILE A 63 -16.81 -4.74 5.05
N ASN A 64 -15.53 -5.05 5.31
CA ASN A 64 -14.50 -4.08 5.68
C ASN A 64 -13.23 -4.15 4.84
N ALA A 65 -13.27 -4.82 3.69
CA ALA A 65 -12.22 -4.82 2.68
C ALA A 65 -12.81 -4.93 1.28
N THR A 66 -11.99 -4.67 0.26
CA THR A 66 -12.29 -4.95 -1.14
C THR A 66 -12.58 -6.43 -1.33
N ILE A 67 -13.55 -6.78 -2.17
CA ILE A 67 -13.84 -8.17 -2.54
C ILE A 67 -12.89 -8.59 -3.66
N PHE A 68 -12.26 -9.76 -3.50
CA PHE A 68 -11.30 -10.29 -4.47
C PHE A 68 -11.79 -11.60 -5.09
N GLU A 69 -11.44 -11.78 -6.36
CA GLU A 69 -11.47 -13.06 -7.04
C GLU A 69 -10.05 -13.53 -7.33
N TYR A 70 -9.88 -14.81 -7.65
CA TYR A 70 -8.59 -15.37 -8.07
C TYR A 70 -8.75 -16.12 -9.40
N ASN A 71 -8.08 -15.61 -10.44
CA ASN A 71 -8.02 -16.25 -11.75
C ASN A 71 -6.57 -16.26 -12.25
N GLY A 72 -5.72 -17.07 -11.59
CA GLY A 72 -4.28 -17.06 -11.81
C GLY A 72 -3.52 -15.96 -11.04
N ASN A 73 -4.18 -14.90 -10.66
CA ASN A 73 -3.77 -13.83 -9.75
C ASN A 73 -5.00 -13.26 -9.03
N TYR A 74 -4.79 -12.55 -7.93
CA TYR A 74 -5.87 -11.79 -7.29
C TYR A 74 -6.27 -10.61 -8.16
N THR A 75 -7.58 -10.41 -8.30
CA THR A 75 -8.16 -9.20 -8.91
C THR A 75 -9.32 -8.71 -8.07
N THR A 76 -9.59 -7.41 -8.11
CA THR A 76 -10.76 -6.83 -7.45
C THR A 76 -12.01 -7.23 -8.23
N ALA A 77 -12.97 -7.87 -7.56
CA ALA A 77 -14.22 -8.27 -8.18
C ALA A 77 -15.13 -7.07 -8.40
N THR A 78 -15.78 -7.03 -9.56
CA THR A 78 -16.90 -6.11 -9.87
C THR A 78 -18.23 -6.81 -9.68
N ASP A 79 -18.25 -8.10 -9.92
CA ASP A 79 -19.44 -8.95 -9.89
C ASP A 79 -19.10 -10.30 -9.24
N ILE A 80 -20.09 -10.88 -8.58
CA ILE A 80 -20.05 -12.27 -8.11
C ILE A 80 -20.70 -13.13 -9.19
N VAL A 81 -19.90 -13.89 -9.90
CA VAL A 81 -20.33 -14.71 -11.05
C VAL A 81 -20.48 -16.19 -10.61
N PRO A 82 -21.53 -16.89 -11.08
CA PRO A 82 -21.70 -18.32 -10.81
C PRO A 82 -20.48 -19.16 -11.20
N GLY A 83 -20.12 -20.13 -10.35
CA GLY A 83 -19.02 -21.06 -10.61
C GLY A 83 -17.62 -20.54 -10.22
N PHE A 84 -17.52 -19.31 -9.73
CA PHE A 84 -16.29 -18.73 -9.21
C PHE A 84 -16.37 -18.53 -7.69
N ALA A 85 -15.22 -18.38 -7.05
CA ALA A 85 -15.09 -18.14 -5.62
C ALA A 85 -14.48 -16.75 -5.34
N TYR A 86 -14.96 -16.13 -4.29
CA TYR A 86 -14.64 -14.75 -3.92
C TYR A 86 -14.22 -14.65 -2.47
N TRP A 87 -13.21 -13.85 -2.19
CA TRP A 87 -12.79 -13.50 -0.86
C TRP A 87 -13.52 -12.27 -0.36
N ILE A 88 -14.26 -12.42 0.74
CA ILE A 88 -15.01 -11.35 1.42
C ILE A 88 -14.55 -11.27 2.86
N LYS A 89 -14.10 -10.08 3.30
CA LYS A 89 -13.67 -9.85 4.68
C LYS A 89 -14.76 -9.20 5.49
N LEU A 90 -15.04 -9.76 6.67
CA LEU A 90 -16.00 -9.21 7.62
C LEU A 90 -15.30 -8.68 8.88
N SER A 91 -15.81 -7.58 9.43
CA SER A 91 -15.35 -6.98 10.69
C SER A 91 -15.86 -7.71 11.94
N ALA A 92 -16.87 -8.57 11.80
CA ALA A 92 -17.42 -9.44 12.83
C ALA A 92 -18.16 -10.60 12.16
N ALA A 93 -18.45 -11.66 12.90
CA ALA A 93 -19.27 -12.77 12.41
C ALA A 93 -20.69 -12.31 12.06
N GLY A 94 -21.25 -12.88 10.99
CA GLY A 94 -22.59 -12.57 10.49
C GLY A 94 -22.91 -13.32 9.22
N ASP A 95 -23.98 -12.93 8.53
CA ASP A 95 -24.39 -13.57 7.30
C ASP A 95 -24.09 -12.69 6.10
N ILE A 96 -23.57 -13.28 5.02
CA ILE A 96 -23.39 -12.64 3.72
C ILE A 96 -24.65 -12.92 2.89
N ILE A 97 -25.20 -11.86 2.29
CA ILE A 97 -26.42 -11.90 1.48
C ILE A 97 -26.08 -11.43 0.07
N MET A 98 -26.24 -12.30 -0.90
CA MET A 98 -26.00 -12.02 -2.32
C MET A 98 -27.32 -11.98 -3.09
N GLY A 99 -27.69 -10.81 -3.59
CA GLY A 99 -28.96 -10.63 -4.27
C GLY A 99 -30.15 -10.64 -3.32
N GLY A 100 -31.25 -10.15 -3.77
CA GLY A 100 -32.51 -10.05 -3.02
C GLY A 100 -33.23 -8.75 -3.37
N PRO A 101 -34.52 -8.58 -3.03
CA PRO A 101 -35.17 -7.31 -3.19
C PRO A 101 -34.38 -6.28 -2.38
N LEU A 102 -33.78 -5.32 -3.08
CA LEU A 102 -33.03 -4.21 -2.51
C LEU A 102 -33.89 -3.48 -1.48
N GLY A 103 -33.85 -3.93 -0.22
CA GLY A 103 -34.21 -3.06 0.87
C GLY A 103 -33.31 -1.82 0.77
N LYS A 104 -33.83 -0.64 1.07
CA LYS A 104 -33.16 0.68 1.03
C LYS A 104 -31.91 0.81 1.93
N GLN A 105 -31.14 -0.24 2.12
CA GLN A 105 -29.84 -0.19 2.74
C GLN A 105 -28.85 0.18 1.65
N GLY A 106 -28.33 1.41 1.73
CA GLY A 106 -27.39 1.93 0.76
C GLY A 106 -26.24 0.94 0.56
N ALA A 107 -26.00 0.59 -0.71
CA ALA A 107 -24.84 -0.22 -1.09
C ALA A 107 -23.59 0.33 -0.42
N GLN A 108 -22.89 -0.52 0.31
CA GLN A 108 -21.59 -0.16 0.86
C GLN A 108 -20.60 -0.17 -0.32
N SER A 109 -19.98 0.99 -0.61
CA SER A 109 -18.91 1.01 -1.60
C SER A 109 -17.74 0.21 -1.03
N VAL A 110 -17.52 -0.98 -1.55
CA VAL A 110 -16.42 -1.87 -1.13
C VAL A 110 -15.16 -1.68 -1.96
N ASN A 111 -15.20 -0.85 -3.00
CA ASN A 111 -14.04 -0.51 -3.81
C ASN A 111 -13.73 0.98 -3.63
N ASN A 112 -12.75 1.27 -2.76
CA ASN A 112 -12.30 2.63 -2.44
C ASN A 112 -11.02 3.03 -3.19
N ILE A 113 -10.57 2.23 -4.16
CA ILE A 113 -9.42 2.54 -5.00
C ILE A 113 -9.82 3.67 -5.96
N LYS A 114 -9.15 4.81 -5.87
CA LYS A 114 -9.42 5.96 -6.73
C LYS A 114 -8.67 5.82 -8.05
N GLU A 115 -9.28 6.27 -9.13
CA GLU A 115 -8.69 6.19 -10.47
C GLU A 115 -7.42 7.02 -10.63
N ASP A 116 -7.32 8.12 -9.89
CA ASP A 116 -6.20 9.06 -9.89
C ASP A 116 -5.01 8.62 -9.03
N TRP A 117 -5.16 7.56 -8.24
CA TRP A 117 -4.04 7.03 -7.46
C TRP A 117 -2.90 6.56 -8.35
N GLY A 118 -1.68 6.71 -7.84
CA GLY A 118 -0.50 6.14 -8.47
C GLY A 118 -0.60 4.62 -8.56
N LYS A 119 -0.13 4.04 -9.68
CA LYS A 119 -0.21 2.61 -9.96
C LYS A 119 1.19 2.06 -10.21
N ILE A 120 1.47 0.90 -9.65
CA ILE A 120 2.65 0.10 -9.91
C ILE A 120 2.17 -1.26 -10.39
N THR A 121 2.32 -1.51 -11.68
CA THR A 121 1.92 -2.78 -12.30
C THR A 121 3.14 -3.66 -12.51
N ILE A 122 3.10 -4.88 -12.00
CA ILE A 122 4.14 -5.89 -12.20
C ILE A 122 3.58 -6.97 -13.10
N THR A 123 4.22 -7.18 -14.24
CA THR A 123 3.87 -8.19 -15.24
C THR A 123 5.03 -9.17 -15.36
N ASP A 124 4.76 -10.46 -15.28
CA ASP A 124 5.76 -11.52 -15.42
C ASP A 124 5.90 -12.05 -16.86
N ALA A 125 6.84 -12.96 -17.08
CA ALA A 125 7.10 -13.53 -18.40
C ALA A 125 5.91 -14.30 -18.98
N SER A 126 5.05 -14.88 -18.13
CA SER A 126 3.79 -15.53 -18.53
C SER A 126 2.62 -14.56 -18.72
N GLN A 127 2.87 -13.25 -18.74
CA GLN A 127 1.86 -12.20 -18.88
C GLN A 127 0.86 -12.14 -17.72
N ARG A 128 1.15 -12.78 -16.58
CA ARG A 128 0.37 -12.56 -15.35
C ARG A 128 0.74 -11.21 -14.81
N SER A 129 -0.26 -10.42 -14.43
CA SER A 129 -0.07 -9.03 -14.08
C SER A 129 -0.84 -8.68 -12.81
N PHE A 130 -0.27 -7.84 -11.95
CA PHE A 130 -0.92 -7.31 -10.77
C PHE A 130 -0.58 -5.85 -10.55
N THR A 131 -1.57 -5.05 -10.17
CA THR A 131 -1.42 -3.62 -9.92
C THR A 131 -1.54 -3.32 -8.44
N LEU A 132 -0.53 -2.67 -7.89
CA LEU A 132 -0.49 -2.08 -6.56
C LEU A 132 -0.72 -0.58 -6.65
N TYR A 133 -1.25 0.00 -5.60
CA TYR A 133 -1.67 1.40 -5.60
C TYR A 133 -0.92 2.23 -4.55
N ALA A 134 -0.58 3.45 -4.92
CA ALA A 134 -0.10 4.47 -4.01
C ALA A 134 -1.27 5.29 -3.52
N ALA A 135 -1.71 5.04 -2.30
CA ALA A 135 -2.79 5.80 -1.68
C ALA A 135 -2.34 7.24 -1.37
N ASP A 136 -3.15 8.21 -1.75
CA ASP A 136 -2.94 9.63 -1.46
C ASP A 136 -3.96 10.15 -0.44
N GLY A 137 -3.51 11.05 0.42
CA GLY A 137 -4.31 11.66 1.48
C GLY A 137 -4.49 10.77 2.72
N GLN A 138 -5.43 11.18 3.58
CA GLN A 138 -5.80 10.41 4.77
C GLN A 138 -6.81 9.33 4.40
N VAL A 139 -6.34 8.10 4.28
CA VAL A 139 -7.14 6.93 3.91
C VAL A 139 -6.93 5.83 4.95
N ASP A 140 -7.99 5.16 5.35
CA ASP A 140 -7.86 3.96 6.19
C ASP A 140 -7.36 2.79 5.33
N LEU A 141 -6.07 2.49 5.45
CA LEU A 141 -5.40 1.44 4.69
C LEU A 141 -5.90 0.02 5.01
N ASN A 142 -6.64 -0.18 6.09
CA ASN A 142 -7.19 -1.49 6.44
C ASN A 142 -8.25 -1.97 5.42
N TYR A 143 -8.90 -1.06 4.71
CA TYR A 143 -9.82 -1.41 3.62
C TYR A 143 -9.13 -2.03 2.40
N PHE A 144 -7.79 -1.93 2.30
CA PHE A 144 -6.99 -2.42 1.17
C PHE A 144 -6.19 -3.67 1.49
N GLU A 145 -6.51 -4.34 2.60
CA GLU A 145 -5.92 -5.63 2.93
C GLU A 145 -6.30 -6.67 1.88
N MET A 146 -5.32 -7.47 1.48
CA MET A 146 -5.49 -8.56 0.52
C MET A 146 -5.87 -9.86 1.24
N PRO A 147 -6.50 -10.81 0.52
CA PRO A 147 -6.76 -12.13 1.05
C PRO A 147 -5.48 -12.87 1.49
N PRO A 148 -5.58 -13.96 2.25
CA PRO A 148 -4.45 -14.80 2.57
C PRO A 148 -3.62 -15.15 1.35
N LEU A 149 -2.32 -15.44 1.54
CA LEU A 149 -1.46 -15.86 0.44
C LEU A 149 -2.07 -17.09 -0.28
N PRO A 150 -2.06 -17.11 -1.61
CA PRO A 150 -2.52 -18.28 -2.34
C PRO A 150 -1.60 -19.47 -2.07
N PRO A 151 -2.02 -20.72 -2.38
CA PRO A 151 -1.19 -21.89 -2.23
C PRO A 151 0.17 -21.77 -2.94
N ALA A 152 1.19 -22.44 -2.39
CA ALA A 152 2.55 -22.38 -2.91
C ALA A 152 2.62 -22.69 -4.42
N GLY A 153 3.39 -21.89 -5.14
CA GLY A 153 3.56 -21.96 -6.60
C GLY A 153 2.51 -21.21 -7.41
N MET A 154 1.61 -20.47 -6.75
CA MET A 154 0.68 -19.58 -7.41
C MET A 154 1.22 -18.13 -7.37
N PHE A 155 0.99 -17.38 -8.45
CA PHE A 155 1.44 -15.99 -8.60
C PHE A 155 0.80 -15.10 -7.54
N ASP A 156 1.61 -14.31 -6.87
CA ASP A 156 1.15 -13.28 -5.94
C ASP A 156 2.13 -12.11 -5.89
N VAL A 157 1.60 -10.90 -5.91
CA VAL A 157 2.34 -9.66 -5.77
C VAL A 157 1.58 -8.78 -4.79
N ARG A 158 2.21 -8.38 -3.69
CA ARG A 158 1.59 -7.53 -2.67
C ARG A 158 2.61 -6.67 -1.95
N PHE A 159 2.17 -5.62 -1.27
CA PHE A 159 3.02 -4.99 -0.26
C PHE A 159 3.26 -5.96 0.91
N SER A 160 4.43 -5.87 1.54
CA SER A 160 4.80 -6.71 2.70
C SER A 160 3.86 -6.53 3.90
N SER A 161 3.10 -5.46 3.93
CA SER A 161 2.00 -5.21 4.87
C SER A 161 0.78 -6.12 4.65
N GLY A 162 0.75 -6.89 3.54
CA GLY A 162 -0.41 -7.68 3.13
C GLY A 162 -1.49 -6.86 2.42
N ARG A 163 -1.19 -5.67 1.92
CA ARG A 163 -2.16 -4.77 1.28
C ARG A 163 -1.91 -4.60 -0.22
N ILE A 164 -2.97 -4.21 -0.93
CA ILE A 164 -2.91 -3.82 -2.35
C ILE A 164 -2.56 -2.32 -2.51
N ALA A 165 -2.78 -1.51 -1.47
CA ALA A 165 -2.50 -0.07 -1.48
C ALA A 165 -1.71 0.35 -0.25
N GLU A 166 -0.74 1.25 -0.43
CA GLU A 166 0.08 1.83 0.64
C GLU A 166 0.39 3.30 0.39
N ASN A 167 0.70 4.02 1.46
CA ASN A 167 1.24 5.36 1.35
C ASN A 167 2.75 5.28 1.08
N LEU A 168 3.20 5.84 -0.04
CA LEU A 168 4.60 5.81 -0.46
C LEU A 168 5.42 7.00 0.05
N SER A 169 4.93 7.76 1.02
CA SER A 169 5.73 8.78 1.71
C SER A 169 6.87 8.18 2.55
N SER A 170 6.80 6.89 2.85
CA SER A 170 7.88 6.07 3.41
C SER A 170 8.20 4.90 2.48
N ILE A 171 9.33 4.25 2.73
CA ILE A 171 9.75 3.08 1.94
C ILE A 171 8.79 1.93 2.21
N GLN A 172 8.16 1.42 1.14
CA GLN A 172 7.35 0.22 1.17
C GLN A 172 8.08 -0.93 0.45
N THR A 173 7.83 -2.14 0.89
CA THR A 173 8.39 -3.33 0.25
C THR A 173 7.28 -4.07 -0.50
N ILE A 174 7.53 -4.41 -1.75
CA ILE A 174 6.69 -5.27 -2.58
C ILE A 174 7.30 -6.67 -2.54
N GLU A 175 6.51 -7.67 -2.23
CA GLU A 175 6.87 -9.08 -2.26
C GLU A 175 6.40 -9.71 -3.56
N LEU A 176 7.29 -10.52 -4.15
CA LEU A 176 7.09 -11.21 -5.43
C LEU A 176 7.10 -12.71 -5.18
N THR A 177 5.97 -13.37 -5.29
CA THR A 177 5.83 -14.80 -5.04
C THR A 177 5.45 -15.53 -6.32
N SER A 178 6.21 -16.57 -6.68
CA SER A 178 5.97 -17.41 -7.85
C SER A 178 5.82 -16.65 -9.17
N VAL A 179 6.55 -15.53 -9.31
CA VAL A 179 6.65 -14.76 -10.55
C VAL A 179 7.65 -15.44 -11.50
N GLU A 180 7.39 -15.36 -12.79
CA GLU A 180 8.28 -15.85 -13.85
C GLU A 180 9.09 -14.70 -14.44
N TYR A 181 10.43 -14.81 -14.41
CA TYR A 181 11.32 -13.76 -14.93
C TYR A 181 11.56 -13.94 -16.43
N PRO A 182 11.74 -12.82 -17.20
CA PRO A 182 11.81 -11.43 -16.72
C PRO A 182 10.47 -10.89 -16.25
N ILE A 183 10.51 -9.99 -15.26
CA ILE A 183 9.34 -9.20 -14.87
C ILE A 183 9.47 -7.76 -15.37
N THR A 184 8.36 -7.15 -15.72
CA THR A 184 8.27 -5.73 -16.07
C THR A 184 7.51 -4.98 -14.99
N VAL A 185 8.09 -3.89 -14.51
CA VAL A 185 7.45 -2.96 -13.57
C VAL A 185 7.11 -1.69 -14.32
N THR A 186 5.83 -1.35 -14.39
CA THR A 186 5.31 -0.12 -15.02
C THR A 186 4.71 0.79 -13.97
N VAL A 187 4.91 2.10 -14.11
CA VAL A 187 4.41 3.11 -13.18
C VAL A 187 3.46 4.07 -13.91
N GLU A 188 2.32 4.37 -13.30
CA GLU A 188 1.34 5.33 -13.84
C GLU A 188 0.89 6.32 -12.75
N ASN A 189 0.51 7.52 -13.14
CA ASN A 189 -0.02 8.61 -12.32
C ASN A 189 0.92 9.11 -11.21
N MET A 190 2.18 8.70 -11.18
CA MET A 190 3.16 9.13 -10.17
C MET A 190 4.60 8.94 -10.64
N SER A 191 5.55 9.39 -9.81
CA SER A 191 6.96 9.02 -9.93
C SER A 191 7.38 8.26 -8.68
N VAL A 192 8.11 7.17 -8.85
CA VAL A 192 8.62 6.35 -7.75
C VAL A 192 10.10 6.09 -7.89
N ARG A 193 10.76 5.96 -6.77
CA ARG A 193 12.08 5.35 -6.68
C ARG A 193 11.92 3.85 -6.44
N LEU A 194 12.48 3.04 -7.34
CA LEU A 194 12.46 1.59 -7.26
C LEU A 194 13.87 1.07 -6.94
N GLN A 195 13.98 0.17 -5.98
CA GLN A 195 15.23 -0.44 -5.54
C GLN A 195 15.04 -1.95 -5.29
N ASP A 196 16.09 -2.74 -5.48
CA ASP A 196 16.19 -4.05 -4.82
C ASP A 196 16.47 -3.86 -3.30
N GLU A 197 16.46 -4.92 -2.51
CA GLU A 197 16.68 -4.83 -1.06
C GLU A 197 17.99 -4.14 -0.69
N THR A 198 19.01 -4.30 -1.51
CA THR A 198 20.35 -3.72 -1.29
C THR A 198 20.56 -2.37 -1.96
N GLY A 199 19.72 -2.03 -2.92
CA GLY A 199 19.86 -0.85 -3.79
C GLY A 199 21.07 -0.89 -4.72
N LYS A 200 21.70 -2.07 -4.91
CA LYS A 200 22.89 -2.25 -5.73
C LYS A 200 22.58 -2.73 -7.15
N ALA A 201 21.64 -3.64 -7.28
CA ALA A 201 21.23 -4.18 -8.57
C ALA A 201 20.19 -3.28 -9.26
N ILE A 202 19.28 -2.71 -8.47
CA ILE A 202 18.25 -1.79 -8.95
C ILE A 202 18.22 -0.58 -8.02
N ASN A 203 18.34 0.61 -8.58
CA ASN A 203 18.18 1.87 -7.87
C ASN A 203 17.93 2.99 -8.88
N GLN A 204 16.68 3.15 -9.28
CA GLN A 204 16.33 4.18 -10.24
C GLN A 204 14.94 4.78 -9.98
N THR A 205 14.73 5.99 -10.47
CA THR A 205 13.44 6.65 -10.48
C THR A 205 12.72 6.31 -11.78
N LEU A 206 11.46 5.90 -11.65
CA LEU A 206 10.52 5.72 -12.75
C LEU A 206 9.45 6.80 -12.68
N LYS A 207 9.23 7.50 -13.78
CA LYS A 207 8.15 8.48 -13.94
C LYS A 207 6.89 7.81 -14.47
N SER A 208 5.77 8.52 -14.41
CA SER A 208 4.51 8.04 -15.01
C SER A 208 4.69 7.70 -16.49
N GLY A 209 4.28 6.52 -16.89
CA GLY A 209 4.44 5.96 -18.23
C GLY A 209 5.76 5.22 -18.46
N GLU A 210 6.71 5.28 -17.54
CA GLU A 210 7.98 4.56 -17.66
C GLU A 210 7.88 3.14 -17.10
N GLN A 211 8.77 2.28 -17.59
CA GLN A 211 8.87 0.89 -17.14
C GLN A 211 10.32 0.43 -17.04
N ILE A 212 10.55 -0.62 -16.25
CA ILE A 212 11.82 -1.34 -16.17
C ILE A 212 11.59 -2.83 -16.30
N THR A 213 12.51 -3.51 -17.00
CA THR A 213 12.53 -4.98 -17.05
C THR A 213 13.61 -5.51 -16.13
N ILE A 214 13.24 -6.45 -15.25
CA ILE A 214 14.11 -7.08 -14.27
C ILE A 214 14.31 -8.54 -14.68
N ASN A 215 15.54 -8.90 -15.03
CA ASN A 215 15.89 -10.25 -15.48
C ASN A 215 16.41 -11.16 -14.34
N ASN A 216 16.84 -10.54 -13.23
CA ASN A 216 17.45 -11.29 -12.13
C ASN A 216 16.40 -11.97 -11.24
N SER A 217 16.25 -13.28 -11.38
CA SER A 217 15.30 -14.10 -10.62
C SER A 217 15.61 -14.23 -9.11
N GLN A 218 16.75 -13.72 -8.64
CA GLN A 218 17.06 -13.67 -7.20
C GLN A 218 16.39 -12.49 -6.49
N ILE A 219 15.85 -11.52 -7.24
CA ILE A 219 15.14 -10.38 -6.68
C ILE A 219 13.69 -10.79 -6.42
N SER A 220 13.37 -11.19 -5.22
CA SER A 220 12.02 -11.54 -4.77
C SER A 220 11.31 -10.41 -4.02
N LYS A 221 12.02 -9.29 -3.80
CA LYS A 221 11.49 -8.11 -3.12
C LYS A 221 11.97 -6.83 -3.80
N LEU A 222 11.05 -5.87 -3.89
CA LEU A 222 11.34 -4.53 -4.39
C LEU A 222 10.97 -3.50 -3.33
N ARG A 223 11.85 -2.55 -3.11
CA ARG A 223 11.57 -1.38 -2.27
C ARG A 223 11.09 -0.23 -3.16
N VAL A 224 10.00 0.38 -2.78
CA VAL A 224 9.38 1.47 -3.53
C VAL A 224 9.06 2.64 -2.61
N THR A 225 9.29 3.85 -3.10
CA THR A 225 8.96 5.10 -2.41
C THR A 225 8.51 6.13 -3.43
N SER A 226 7.79 7.16 -3.01
CA SER A 226 7.56 8.32 -3.87
C SER A 226 8.90 9.00 -4.21
N ASP A 227 9.01 9.59 -5.38
CA ASP A 227 10.22 10.32 -5.84
C ASP A 227 10.55 11.56 -4.96
N LEU A 228 9.64 11.92 -4.06
CA LEU A 228 9.83 13.00 -3.08
C LEU A 228 10.78 12.62 -1.94
N ILE A 229 11.17 11.35 -1.80
CA ILE A 229 12.11 10.95 -0.76
C ILE A 229 13.53 11.31 -1.20
N PRO A 230 14.26 12.05 -0.38
CA PRO A 230 15.63 12.44 -0.67
C PRO A 230 16.52 11.24 -0.93
N THR A 231 17.47 11.38 -1.83
CA THR A 231 18.46 10.31 -2.16
C THR A 231 19.71 10.36 -1.30
N VAL A 232 19.91 11.50 -0.60
CA VAL A 232 21.08 11.77 0.24
C VAL A 232 20.67 12.48 1.53
N TYR A 233 21.46 12.28 2.57
CA TYR A 233 21.38 13.12 3.75
C TYR A 233 21.79 14.54 3.39
N ALA A 234 21.01 15.52 3.78
CA ALA A 234 21.36 16.93 3.61
C ALA A 234 20.90 17.73 4.83
N LEU A 235 21.66 18.75 5.19
CA LEU A 235 21.25 19.81 6.10
C LEU A 235 21.34 21.11 5.31
N GLU A 236 20.21 21.79 5.11
CA GLU A 236 20.17 23.00 4.32
C GLU A 236 20.57 24.23 5.14
N GLN A 237 20.97 25.31 4.44
CA GLN A 237 21.18 26.60 5.11
C GLN A 237 19.85 27.11 5.62
N ASN A 238 19.80 27.53 6.89
CA ASN A 238 18.61 28.13 7.47
C ASN A 238 18.15 29.36 6.68
N TYR A 239 16.86 29.56 6.57
CA TYR A 239 16.29 30.72 5.89
C TYR A 239 15.16 31.36 6.72
N PRO A 240 15.18 32.69 6.87
CA PRO A 240 16.24 33.64 6.47
C PRO A 240 17.53 33.45 7.25
N ASN A 241 18.67 33.92 6.68
CA ASN A 241 19.95 34.03 7.34
C ASN A 241 20.73 35.22 6.75
N PRO A 242 20.98 36.33 7.50
CA PRO A 242 20.62 36.55 8.90
C PRO A 242 19.11 36.52 9.15
N PHE A 243 18.67 36.30 10.42
CA PHE A 243 17.27 36.17 10.79
C PHE A 243 16.90 37.04 12.02
N ASN A 244 15.57 37.35 12.17
CA ASN A 244 15.03 38.11 13.30
C ASN A 244 13.53 37.79 13.49
N PRO A 245 13.07 37.31 14.64
CA PRO A 245 13.80 36.44 15.55
C PRO A 245 13.67 34.99 15.13
N SER A 246 12.98 34.67 14.04
CA SER A 246 12.66 33.31 13.60
C SER A 246 13.37 32.93 12.32
N THR A 247 13.76 31.66 12.23
CA THR A 247 14.34 31.06 11.03
C THR A 247 13.87 29.63 10.88
N THR A 248 13.90 29.11 9.66
CA THR A 248 13.57 27.73 9.33
C THR A 248 14.82 26.96 8.97
N ILE A 249 14.97 25.77 9.53
CA ILE A 249 16.05 24.81 9.23
C ILE A 249 15.41 23.63 8.52
N GLU A 250 15.91 23.30 7.33
CA GLU A 250 15.47 22.17 6.54
C GLU A 250 16.56 21.10 6.45
N PHE A 251 16.14 19.85 6.46
CA PHE A 251 17.05 18.73 6.24
C PHE A 251 16.35 17.56 5.56
N SER A 252 17.16 16.64 5.04
CA SER A 252 16.70 15.49 4.26
C SER A 252 17.28 14.20 4.82
N LEU A 253 16.43 13.17 4.92
CA LEU A 253 16.79 11.81 5.31
C LEU A 253 16.45 10.84 4.16
N PRO A 254 17.42 10.10 3.60
CA PRO A 254 17.19 9.16 2.51
C PRO A 254 16.63 7.81 2.96
N GLU A 255 16.59 7.56 4.27
CA GLU A 255 16.13 6.32 4.90
C GLU A 255 15.53 6.61 6.28
N ASP A 256 14.82 5.64 6.84
CA ASP A 256 14.32 5.71 8.22
C ASP A 256 15.49 5.68 9.19
N VAL A 257 15.47 6.58 10.18
CA VAL A 257 16.54 6.76 11.15
C VAL A 257 15.99 6.69 12.55
N ASN A 258 16.52 5.78 13.37
CA ASN A 258 16.08 5.58 14.75
C ASN A 258 16.53 6.67 15.72
N SER A 259 17.63 7.36 15.40
CA SER A 259 18.19 8.42 16.25
C SER A 259 18.57 9.63 15.40
N VAL A 260 17.68 10.60 15.34
CA VAL A 260 17.93 11.91 14.70
C VAL A 260 17.97 12.97 15.78
N LYS A 261 19.01 13.81 15.78
CA LYS A 261 19.13 14.97 16.64
C LYS A 261 19.40 16.23 15.81
N LEU A 262 18.56 17.26 16.00
CA LEU A 262 18.82 18.59 15.49
C LEU A 262 18.99 19.54 16.68
N THR A 263 20.22 19.98 16.90
CA THR A 263 20.60 20.73 18.08
C THR A 263 21.23 22.08 17.71
N ILE A 264 20.94 23.11 18.48
CA ILE A 264 21.45 24.47 18.28
C ILE A 264 22.40 24.82 19.44
N TYR A 265 23.53 25.39 19.10
CA TYR A 265 24.58 25.80 20.00
C TYR A 265 24.90 27.30 19.82
N ASN A 266 25.32 27.97 20.88
CA ASN A 266 25.90 29.30 20.80
C ASN A 266 27.40 29.24 20.37
N ALA A 267 28.05 30.41 20.26
CA ALA A 267 29.43 30.51 19.85
C ALA A 267 30.42 29.87 20.84
N LEU A 268 30.03 29.63 22.10
CA LEU A 268 30.81 28.95 23.12
C LEU A 268 30.63 27.43 23.10
N GLY A 269 29.80 26.89 22.22
CA GLY A 269 29.49 25.47 22.13
C GLY A 269 28.43 25.00 23.16
N GLU A 270 27.76 25.92 23.86
CA GLU A 270 26.71 25.57 24.80
C GLU A 270 25.42 25.31 24.04
N ARG A 271 24.68 24.25 24.41
CA ARG A 271 23.39 23.89 23.80
C ARG A 271 22.32 24.92 24.18
N VAL A 272 21.72 25.54 23.16
CA VAL A 272 20.69 26.57 23.31
C VAL A 272 19.29 26.00 23.07
N ALA A 273 19.17 25.06 22.12
CA ALA A 273 17.91 24.40 21.83
C ALA A 273 18.13 23.01 21.22
N GLU A 274 17.16 22.13 21.38
CA GLU A 274 17.07 20.84 20.70
C GLU A 274 15.72 20.80 19.99
N LEU A 275 15.76 20.78 18.65
CA LEU A 275 14.54 20.87 17.84
C LEU A 275 14.02 19.48 17.48
N VAL A 276 14.91 18.50 17.39
CA VAL A 276 14.57 17.10 17.11
C VAL A 276 15.43 16.20 18.01
N ASN A 277 14.79 15.19 18.60
CA ASN A 277 15.48 14.11 19.31
C ASN A 277 14.57 12.86 19.30
N GLY A 278 14.74 11.99 18.31
CA GLY A 278 13.92 10.79 18.16
C GLY A 278 14.08 10.11 16.82
N SER A 279 13.21 9.15 16.54
CA SER A 279 13.14 8.46 15.25
C SER A 279 12.35 9.28 14.23
N LEU A 280 12.83 9.33 12.99
CA LEU A 280 12.15 9.92 11.85
C LEU A 280 12.23 8.99 10.65
N THR A 281 11.18 8.98 9.84
CA THR A 281 11.14 8.24 8.57
C THR A 281 11.94 8.95 7.48
N ALA A 282 12.19 8.28 6.36
CA ALA A 282 12.77 8.90 5.19
C ALA A 282 11.89 10.08 4.73
N GLY A 283 12.51 11.21 4.37
CA GLY A 283 11.74 12.40 3.98
C GLY A 283 12.50 13.71 4.09
N LYS A 284 11.81 14.80 3.74
CA LYS A 284 12.26 16.18 3.97
C LYS A 284 11.55 16.74 5.19
N TYR A 285 12.30 17.42 6.03
CA TYR A 285 11.83 17.99 7.29
C TYR A 285 12.13 19.47 7.36
N SER A 286 11.22 20.23 7.98
CA SER A 286 11.33 21.67 8.15
C SER A 286 10.96 22.04 9.59
N TYR A 287 11.89 22.66 10.31
CA TYR A 287 11.72 23.06 11.71
C TYR A 287 11.98 24.55 11.87
N GLN A 288 11.01 25.24 12.47
CA GLN A 288 11.14 26.65 12.79
C GLN A 288 11.79 26.81 14.17
N TRP A 289 12.79 27.67 14.26
CA TRP A 289 13.38 28.13 15.51
C TRP A 289 13.10 29.58 15.75
N ASN A 290 12.54 29.89 16.94
CA ASN A 290 12.34 31.25 17.43
C ASN A 290 13.38 31.58 18.48
N ALA A 291 14.27 32.50 18.17
CA ALA A 291 15.39 32.96 19.00
C ALA A 291 15.07 34.23 19.80
N GLY A 292 13.80 34.54 20.06
CA GLY A 292 13.37 35.76 20.76
C GLY A 292 14.01 35.95 22.13
N ASN A 293 14.35 34.85 22.82
CA ASN A 293 14.88 34.84 24.18
C ASN A 293 16.40 34.70 24.28
N VAL A 294 17.13 34.69 23.14
CA VAL A 294 18.60 34.57 23.15
C VAL A 294 19.28 35.79 22.57
N ALA A 295 20.55 36.00 22.83
CA ALA A 295 21.29 37.23 22.44
C ALA A 295 21.53 37.26 20.91
N THR A 296 21.63 38.45 20.33
CA THR A 296 22.14 38.68 18.99
C THR A 296 23.53 38.08 18.86
N GLY A 297 23.81 37.39 17.76
CA GLY A 297 25.10 36.77 17.55
C GLY A 297 25.08 35.58 16.60
N MET A 298 26.22 34.87 16.54
CA MET A 298 26.40 33.65 15.73
C MET A 298 25.95 32.43 16.52
N TYR A 299 25.19 31.57 15.86
CA TYR A 299 24.76 30.26 16.35
C TYR A 299 25.19 29.18 15.37
N ILE A 300 25.29 27.97 15.88
CA ILE A 300 25.65 26.78 15.11
C ILE A 300 24.49 25.79 15.29
N TYR A 301 24.07 25.13 14.23
CA TYR A 301 23.15 24.01 14.32
C TYR A 301 23.75 22.75 13.72
N GLU A 302 23.51 21.63 14.38
CA GLU A 302 24.02 20.32 14.04
C GLU A 302 22.86 19.36 13.80
N LEU A 303 22.86 18.69 12.66
CA LEU A 303 22.07 17.50 12.41
C LEU A 303 22.98 16.28 12.61
N ARG A 304 22.59 15.38 13.49
CA ARG A 304 23.30 14.14 13.80
C ARG A 304 22.38 12.95 13.68
N THR A 305 22.82 11.94 12.98
CA THR A 305 22.20 10.60 12.89
C THR A 305 23.28 9.55 13.14
N ASP A 306 22.91 8.27 13.15
CA ASP A 306 23.87 7.16 13.26
C ASP A 306 24.86 7.12 12.09
N LYS A 307 24.49 7.63 10.91
CA LYS A 307 25.26 7.55 9.67
C LYS A 307 25.72 8.90 9.12
N PHE A 308 25.23 10.01 9.67
CA PHE A 308 25.45 11.34 9.08
C PHE A 308 25.58 12.40 10.17
N VAL A 309 26.54 13.32 9.99
CA VAL A 309 26.70 14.52 10.80
C VAL A 309 26.94 15.70 9.87
N SER A 310 26.18 16.75 10.05
CA SER A 310 26.37 18.03 9.33
C SER A 310 26.17 19.20 10.25
N ILE A 311 26.97 20.22 10.06
CA ILE A 311 27.00 21.45 10.89
C ILE A 311 26.92 22.65 9.99
N LYS A 312 26.08 23.63 10.37
CA LYS A 312 25.97 24.91 9.68
C LYS A 312 25.91 26.09 10.67
N LYS A 313 26.18 27.29 10.17
CA LYS A 313 26.19 28.53 10.94
C LYS A 313 25.01 29.40 10.56
N MET A 314 24.49 30.15 11.52
CA MET A 314 23.43 31.14 11.33
C MET A 314 23.69 32.39 12.18
N VAL A 315 23.13 33.52 11.76
CA VAL A 315 23.32 34.81 12.42
C VAL A 315 21.96 35.40 12.81
N LEU A 316 21.80 35.61 14.12
CA LEU A 316 20.65 36.33 14.68
C LEU A 316 20.97 37.81 14.75
N LEU A 317 20.12 38.64 14.15
CA LEU A 317 20.12 40.09 14.24
C LEU A 317 18.81 40.54 14.91
N LYS A 318 18.89 41.23 16.01
CA LYS A 318 17.74 41.85 16.64
C LYS A 318 17.73 43.35 16.39
#